data_e8900876ad21d49c6022287d5b557ed6
#
_entry.id   e8900876ad21d49c6022287d5b557ed6
#
_cell.length_a   1.000
_cell.length_b   1.000
_cell.length_c   1.000
_cell.angle_alpha   90.00
_cell.angle_beta   90.00
_cell.angle_gamma   90.00
#
_symmetry.space_group_name_H-M   'P 1'
#
loop_
_entity.id
_entity.type
_entity.pdbx_description
1 polymer ?
#
loop_
_entity_poly.entity_id
_entity_poly.type
_entity_poly.pdbx_seq_one_letter_code
_entity_poly.pdbx_strand_id
1 'polypeptide(L)'
;MRLIYVEKYLHSPVEQEIGQHFKTAIARDSVVEIGNLMSTWKGSSLLLFILLTGILSRIEREWVVFTVTKEVESLLAKMQFEQVYLADADINKLEDEQDQWGRYYDDKPKVMFGNIAEAIDTLKNQALAASIMH
;
A
#
# COMPACT_ATOMS: atom_id res chain seq x y z
N MET A 1 -17.10 -6.17 -12.48
CA MET A 1 -16.34 -6.09 -11.21
C MET A 1 -14.92 -5.66 -11.47
N ARG A 2 -14.42 -4.70 -10.70
CA ARG A 2 -13.04 -4.22 -10.85
C ARG A 2 -12.06 -5.27 -10.31
N LEU A 3 -11.03 -5.59 -11.12
CA LEU A 3 -9.99 -6.51 -10.70
C LEU A 3 -8.97 -5.81 -9.80
N ILE A 4 -8.54 -6.49 -8.76
CA ILE A 4 -7.49 -6.03 -7.86
C ILE A 4 -6.40 -7.10 -7.82
N TYR A 5 -5.20 -6.73 -8.28
CA TYR A 5 -4.11 -7.68 -8.51
C TYR A 5 -3.68 -8.40 -7.23
N VAL A 6 -3.59 -7.70 -6.11
CA VAL A 6 -3.12 -8.29 -4.85
C VAL A 6 -4.02 -9.41 -4.33
N GLU A 7 -5.25 -9.52 -4.85
CA GLU A 7 -6.15 -10.60 -4.44
C GLU A 7 -5.61 -11.98 -4.77
N LYS A 8 -4.63 -12.08 -5.67
CA LYS A 8 -3.94 -13.34 -5.96
C LYS A 8 -3.21 -13.90 -4.74
N TYR A 9 -2.85 -13.05 -3.79
CA TYR A 9 -2.16 -13.44 -2.56
C TYR A 9 -3.10 -13.64 -1.38
N LEU A 10 -4.38 -13.29 -1.53
CA LEU A 10 -5.35 -13.29 -0.42
C LEU A 10 -6.27 -14.50 -0.50
N HIS A 11 -6.85 -14.86 0.64
CA HIS A 11 -7.85 -15.94 0.71
C HIS A 11 -9.27 -15.46 0.43
N SER A 12 -9.51 -14.16 0.56
CA SER A 12 -10.83 -13.55 0.39
C SER A 12 -10.69 -12.26 -0.41
N PRO A 13 -11.78 -11.70 -0.96
CA PRO A 13 -11.71 -10.39 -1.59
C PRO A 13 -11.12 -9.34 -0.65
N VAL A 14 -10.37 -8.39 -1.21
CA VAL A 14 -9.59 -7.43 -0.41
C VAL A 14 -10.47 -6.62 0.54
N GLU A 15 -11.66 -6.23 0.13
CA GLU A 15 -12.57 -5.46 0.98
C GLU A 15 -13.02 -6.27 2.21
N GLN A 16 -13.11 -7.59 2.08
CA GLN A 16 -13.42 -8.47 3.21
C GLN A 16 -12.22 -8.61 4.15
N GLU A 17 -11.03 -8.72 3.59
CA GLU A 17 -9.80 -8.81 4.39
C GLU A 17 -9.59 -7.54 5.22
N ILE A 18 -9.79 -6.38 4.62
CA ILE A 18 -9.68 -5.10 5.33
C ILE A 18 -10.78 -5.00 6.38
N GLY A 19 -12.01 -5.36 6.01
CA GLY A 19 -13.15 -5.30 6.92
C GLY A 19 -12.98 -6.15 8.18
N GLN A 20 -12.31 -7.29 8.06
CA GLN A 20 -12.05 -8.15 9.21
C GLN A 20 -11.19 -7.48 10.27
N HIS A 21 -10.24 -6.62 9.87
CA HIS A 21 -9.41 -5.89 10.82
C HIS A 21 -10.22 -4.92 11.68
N PHE A 22 -11.28 -4.37 11.14
CA PHE A 22 -12.09 -3.36 11.83
C PHE A 22 -13.46 -3.90 12.26
N LYS A 23 -13.74 -5.17 11.98
CA LYS A 23 -15.03 -5.82 12.28
C LYS A 23 -16.22 -5.03 11.72
N THR A 24 -16.06 -4.56 10.48
CA THR A 24 -17.10 -3.80 9.78
C THR A 24 -17.08 -4.14 8.30
N ALA A 25 -18.20 -3.86 7.63
CA ALA A 25 -18.28 -4.06 6.19
C ALA A 25 -17.66 -2.88 5.46
N ILE A 26 -16.85 -3.18 4.44
CA ILE A 26 -16.18 -2.18 3.61
C ILE A 26 -16.57 -2.42 2.17
N ALA A 27 -16.95 -1.36 1.48
CA ALA A 27 -17.33 -1.45 0.06
C ALA A 27 -16.08 -1.62 -0.81
N ARG A 28 -16.16 -2.51 -1.79
CA ARG A 28 -15.04 -2.73 -2.72
C ARG A 28 -14.66 -1.43 -3.45
N ASP A 29 -15.64 -0.59 -3.78
CA ASP A 29 -15.40 0.67 -4.48
C ASP A 29 -14.59 1.68 -3.65
N SER A 30 -14.49 1.48 -2.34
CA SER A 30 -13.70 2.36 -1.47
C SER A 30 -12.22 1.97 -1.43
N VAL A 31 -11.84 0.86 -2.09
CA VAL A 31 -10.47 0.36 -2.09
C VAL A 31 -9.83 0.62 -3.44
N VAL A 32 -8.63 1.16 -3.45
CA VAL A 32 -7.84 1.36 -4.66
C VAL A 32 -6.49 0.68 -4.51
N GLU A 33 -6.00 0.13 -5.61
CA GLU A 33 -4.69 -0.50 -5.64
C GLU A 33 -3.66 0.40 -6.31
N ILE A 34 -2.49 0.57 -5.67
CA ILE A 34 -1.41 1.37 -6.25
C ILE A 34 -0.40 0.49 -6.97
N GLY A 35 -0.34 -0.73 -6.83
CA GLY A 35 0.64 -1.61 -7.47
C GLY A 35 1.87 -1.81 -6.59
N ASN A 36 2.98 -2.20 -7.22
CA ASN A 36 4.18 -2.61 -6.51
C ASN A 36 5.07 -1.41 -6.18
N LEU A 37 5.38 -1.25 -4.89
CA LEU A 37 6.30 -0.20 -4.44
C LEU A 37 7.67 -0.82 -4.18
N MET A 38 8.61 -0.52 -5.05
CA MET A 38 9.98 -1.05 -4.99
C MET A 38 10.96 0.08 -4.72
N SER A 39 12.05 -0.26 -4.07
CA SER A 39 13.09 0.70 -3.69
C SER A 39 14.08 1.02 -4.82
N THR A 40 13.78 0.63 -6.05
CA THR A 40 14.69 0.79 -7.18
C THR A 40 15.18 2.22 -7.35
N TRP A 41 14.33 3.19 -6.97
CA TRP A 41 14.69 4.61 -7.02
C TRP A 41 14.46 5.20 -5.62
N LYS A 42 15.54 5.30 -4.86
CA LYS A 42 15.46 5.82 -3.49
C LYS A 42 14.78 7.19 -3.47
N GLY A 43 13.70 7.29 -2.73
CA GLY A 43 12.92 8.51 -2.58
C GLY A 43 11.85 8.72 -3.65
N SER A 44 12.03 8.22 -4.87
CA SER A 44 11.07 8.44 -5.95
C SER A 44 9.77 7.68 -5.76
N SER A 45 9.87 6.41 -5.30
CA SER A 45 8.67 5.61 -5.02
C SER A 45 7.86 6.21 -3.90
N LEU A 46 8.53 6.74 -2.87
CA LEU A 46 7.87 7.38 -1.76
C LEU A 46 7.17 8.67 -2.18
N LEU A 47 7.84 9.50 -2.99
CA LEU A 47 7.25 10.72 -3.52
C LEU A 47 6.02 10.39 -4.37
N LEU A 48 6.12 9.36 -5.22
CA LEU A 48 5.00 8.91 -6.03
C LEU A 48 3.83 8.44 -5.15
N PHE A 49 4.12 7.69 -4.09
CA PHE A 49 3.10 7.24 -3.15
C PHE A 49 2.39 8.45 -2.51
N ILE A 50 3.15 9.43 -2.08
CA ILE A 50 2.62 10.66 -1.48
C ILE A 50 1.69 11.39 -2.46
N LEU A 51 2.13 11.57 -3.70
CA LEU A 51 1.35 12.25 -4.72
C LEU A 51 0.07 11.48 -5.03
N LEU A 52 0.16 10.16 -5.20
CA LEU A 52 -1.00 9.33 -5.46
C LEU A 52 -2.01 9.38 -4.32
N THR A 53 -1.53 9.34 -3.08
CA THR A 53 -2.40 9.44 -1.91
C THR A 53 -3.18 10.75 -1.91
N GLY A 54 -2.50 11.85 -2.23
CA GLY A 54 -3.14 13.17 -2.34
C GLY A 54 -4.19 13.22 -3.45
N ILE A 55 -3.89 12.62 -4.59
CA ILE A 55 -4.83 12.56 -5.72
C ILE A 55 -6.03 11.68 -5.37
N LEU A 56 -5.78 10.50 -4.80
CA LEU A 56 -6.81 9.52 -4.50
C LEU A 56 -7.81 10.03 -3.47
N SER A 57 -7.38 10.88 -2.54
CA SER A 57 -8.29 11.46 -1.55
C SER A 57 -9.36 12.33 -2.22
N ARG A 58 -9.04 12.92 -3.37
CA ARG A 58 -9.97 13.79 -4.10
C ARG A 58 -11.06 13.02 -4.83
N ILE A 59 -10.86 11.72 -5.03
CA ILE A 59 -11.86 10.86 -5.69
C ILE A 59 -12.62 10.01 -4.67
N GLU A 60 -12.60 10.43 -3.43
CA GLU A 60 -13.38 9.86 -2.33
C GLU A 60 -13.15 8.37 -2.09
N ARG A 61 -11.92 7.89 -2.32
CA ARG A 61 -11.52 6.54 -1.91
C ARG A 61 -11.06 6.58 -0.46
N GLU A 62 -11.30 5.49 0.24
CA GLU A 62 -11.01 5.41 1.67
C GLU A 62 -9.76 4.62 1.96
N TRP A 63 -9.53 3.56 1.21
CA TRP A 63 -8.46 2.60 1.47
C TRP A 63 -7.57 2.44 0.26
N VAL A 64 -6.27 2.29 0.54
CA VAL A 64 -5.29 1.95 -0.49
C VAL A 64 -4.66 0.61 -0.13
N VAL A 65 -4.53 -0.28 -1.13
CA VAL A 65 -3.84 -1.55 -0.98
C VAL A 65 -2.64 -1.54 -1.93
N PHE A 66 -1.53 -2.09 -1.48
CA PHE A 66 -0.29 -2.06 -2.25
C PHE A 66 0.62 -3.20 -1.82
N THR A 67 1.60 -3.50 -2.66
CA THR A 67 2.63 -4.48 -2.34
C THR A 67 3.94 -3.73 -2.16
N VAL A 68 4.66 -3.98 -1.07
CA VAL A 68 5.91 -3.29 -0.76
C VAL A 68 7.02 -4.27 -0.49
N THR A 69 8.25 -3.87 -0.86
CA THR A 69 9.45 -4.55 -0.41
C THR A 69 9.72 -4.16 1.04
N LYS A 70 10.54 -4.96 1.72
CA LYS A 70 10.91 -4.69 3.11
C LYS A 70 11.53 -3.31 3.27
N GLU A 71 12.33 -2.89 2.32
CA GLU A 71 12.99 -1.58 2.35
C GLU A 71 11.98 -0.44 2.30
N VAL A 72 11.00 -0.51 1.39
CA VAL A 72 9.95 0.51 1.27
C VAL A 72 9.04 0.50 2.50
N GLU A 73 8.72 -0.69 3.02
CA GLU A 73 7.95 -0.81 4.26
C GLU A 73 8.62 -0.04 5.39
N SER A 74 9.94 -0.20 5.54
CA SER A 74 10.71 0.49 6.57
C SER A 74 10.71 2.00 6.37
N LEU A 75 10.82 2.46 5.13
CA LEU A 75 10.78 3.90 4.81
C LEU A 75 9.43 4.51 5.17
N LEU A 76 8.34 3.82 4.85
CA LEU A 76 7.01 4.30 5.19
C LEU A 76 6.82 4.37 6.70
N ALA A 77 7.33 3.37 7.42
CA ALA A 77 7.24 3.35 8.88
C ALA A 77 8.04 4.51 9.50
N LYS A 78 9.22 4.81 8.98
CA LYS A 78 10.03 5.94 9.45
C LYS A 78 9.35 7.28 9.23
N MET A 79 8.53 7.39 8.20
CA MET A 79 7.74 8.58 7.92
C MET A 79 6.41 8.59 8.67
N GLN A 80 6.19 7.62 9.56
CA GLN A 80 5.00 7.52 10.40
C GLN A 80 3.71 7.27 9.63
N PHE A 81 3.81 6.71 8.42
CA PHE A 81 2.65 6.23 7.71
C PHE A 81 2.22 4.89 8.30
N GLU A 82 0.98 4.80 8.73
CA GLU A 82 0.42 3.55 9.20
C GLU A 82 0.09 2.64 8.02
N GLN A 83 0.58 1.42 8.09
CA GLN A 83 0.29 0.40 7.11
C GLN A 83 -0.01 -0.89 7.84
N VAL A 84 -1.02 -1.62 7.38
CA VAL A 84 -1.46 -2.85 8.02
C VAL A 84 -1.17 -4.02 7.09
N TYR A 85 -0.57 -5.05 7.67
CA TYR A 85 -0.22 -6.26 6.94
C TYR A 85 -1.48 -7.08 6.61
N LEU A 86 -1.57 -7.55 5.36
CA LEU A 86 -2.63 -8.46 4.93
C LEU A 86 -2.10 -9.86 4.64
N ALA A 87 -1.02 -9.95 3.87
CA ALA A 87 -0.49 -11.24 3.44
C ALA A 87 0.91 -11.06 2.89
N ASP A 88 1.66 -12.17 2.83
CA ASP A 88 2.90 -12.18 2.07
C ASP A 88 2.56 -12.25 0.57
N ALA A 89 3.31 -11.55 -0.24
CA ALA A 89 3.22 -11.68 -1.69
C ALA A 89 4.06 -12.90 -2.07
N ASP A 90 3.49 -14.08 -1.85
CA ASP A 90 4.20 -15.36 -1.99
C ASP A 90 4.26 -15.78 -3.46
N ILE A 91 5.48 -15.89 -3.98
CA ILE A 91 5.72 -16.30 -5.36
C ILE A 91 5.06 -17.65 -5.69
N ASN A 92 4.93 -18.54 -4.71
CA ASN A 92 4.32 -19.84 -4.92
C ASN A 92 2.85 -19.76 -5.32
N LYS A 93 2.19 -18.64 -5.06
CA LYS A 93 0.81 -18.40 -5.47
C LYS A 93 0.69 -17.87 -6.90
N LEU A 94 1.83 -17.57 -7.53
CA LEU A 94 1.91 -16.99 -8.87
C LEU A 94 2.86 -17.81 -9.75
N GLU A 95 2.69 -19.12 -9.78
CA GLU A 95 3.61 -20.03 -10.48
C GLU A 95 3.85 -19.63 -11.94
N ASP A 96 2.81 -19.20 -12.63
CA ASP A 96 2.89 -18.82 -14.03
C ASP A 96 3.63 -17.50 -14.26
N GLU A 97 3.85 -16.73 -13.22
CA GLU A 97 4.44 -15.39 -13.31
C GLU A 97 5.81 -15.31 -12.61
N GLN A 98 6.34 -16.41 -12.12
CA GLN A 98 7.60 -16.43 -11.36
C GLN A 98 8.76 -15.74 -12.09
N ASP A 99 8.94 -16.03 -13.36
CA ASP A 99 10.06 -15.49 -14.13
C ASP A 99 9.98 -13.97 -14.29
N GLN A 100 8.77 -13.43 -14.27
CA GLN A 100 8.56 -11.99 -14.44
C GLN A 100 8.92 -11.20 -13.18
N TRP A 101 8.87 -11.83 -12.01
CA TRP A 101 8.98 -11.15 -10.73
C TRP A 101 10.25 -11.55 -9.95
N GLY A 102 11.17 -12.31 -10.54
CA GLY A 102 12.29 -12.93 -9.85
C GLY A 102 12.93 -12.12 -8.73
N ARG A 103 13.52 -10.96 -9.04
CA ARG A 103 14.21 -10.14 -8.03
C ARG A 103 13.26 -9.50 -7.02
N TYR A 104 12.06 -9.18 -7.45
CA TYR A 104 11.07 -8.57 -6.58
C TYR A 104 10.77 -9.49 -5.39
N TYR A 105 10.59 -10.79 -5.66
CA TYR A 105 10.26 -11.74 -4.60
C TYR A 105 11.43 -12.07 -3.70
N ASP A 106 12.68 -11.83 -4.13
CA ASP A 106 13.85 -12.03 -3.29
C ASP A 106 13.83 -11.11 -2.06
N ASP A 107 13.16 -9.97 -2.14
CA ASP A 107 13.02 -9.01 -1.04
C ASP A 107 11.85 -9.34 -0.13
N LYS A 108 11.19 -10.48 -0.33
CA LYS A 108 10.05 -10.93 0.48
C LYS A 108 8.97 -9.85 0.61
N PRO A 109 8.35 -9.44 -0.49
CA PRO A 109 7.36 -8.37 -0.46
C PRO A 109 6.11 -8.77 0.31
N LYS A 110 5.40 -7.78 0.81
CA LYS A 110 4.17 -7.96 1.59
C LYS A 110 3.04 -7.15 0.99
N VAL A 111 1.82 -7.68 1.11
CA VAL A 111 0.61 -6.94 0.78
C VAL A 111 0.18 -6.18 2.02
N MET A 112 0.07 -4.87 1.87
CA MET A 112 -0.28 -3.96 2.96
C MET A 112 -1.48 -3.11 2.55
N PHE A 113 -2.18 -2.56 3.52
CA PHE A 113 -3.18 -1.54 3.23
C PHE A 113 -3.06 -0.39 4.21
N GLY A 114 -3.60 0.75 3.83
CA GLY A 114 -3.63 1.94 4.67
C GLY A 114 -4.89 2.75 4.44
N ASN A 115 -5.17 3.64 5.38
CA ASN A 115 -6.26 4.59 5.26
C ASN A 115 -5.76 5.86 4.60
N ILE A 116 -6.41 6.28 3.53
CA ILE A 116 -5.95 7.42 2.73
C ILE A 116 -6.02 8.73 3.53
N ALA A 117 -7.10 8.93 4.28
CA ALA A 117 -7.24 10.15 5.09
C ALA A 117 -6.15 10.25 6.15
N GLU A 118 -5.82 9.13 6.81
CA GLU A 118 -4.73 9.10 7.80
C GLU A 118 -3.38 9.42 7.17
N ALA A 119 -3.13 8.90 5.97
CA ALA A 119 -1.88 9.16 5.26
C ALA A 119 -1.75 10.65 4.93
N ILE A 120 -2.85 11.28 4.53
CA ILE A 120 -2.87 12.71 4.22
C ILE A 120 -2.61 13.54 5.47
N ASP A 121 -3.22 13.17 6.60
CA ASP A 121 -2.98 13.86 7.86
C ASP A 121 -1.53 13.75 8.29
N THR A 122 -0.91 12.59 8.10
CA THR A 122 0.51 12.38 8.39
C THR A 122 1.37 13.32 7.54
N LEU A 123 1.06 13.43 6.25
CA LEU A 123 1.77 14.33 5.33
C LEU A 123 1.65 15.79 5.76
N LYS A 124 0.45 16.22 6.12
CA LYS A 124 0.21 17.59 6.57
C LYS A 124 0.99 17.89 7.84
N ASN A 125 1.04 16.98 8.78
CA ASN A 125 1.76 17.15 10.03
C ASN A 125 3.26 17.25 9.79
N GLN A 126 3.80 16.46 8.88
CA GLN A 126 5.22 16.52 8.52
C GLN A 126 5.56 17.82 7.80
N ALA A 127 4.71 18.29 6.91
CA ALA A 127 4.91 19.55 6.21
C ALA A 127 4.90 20.72 7.20
N LEU A 128 4.00 20.69 8.18
CA LEU A 128 3.92 21.73 9.21
C LEU A 128 5.19 21.72 10.09
N ALA A 129 5.65 20.55 10.50
CA ALA A 129 6.86 20.42 11.31
C ALA A 129 8.07 20.95 10.55
N ALA A 130 8.22 20.62 9.28
CA ALA A 130 9.32 21.12 8.46
C ALA A 130 9.26 22.65 8.32
N SER A 131 8.05 23.20 8.18
CA SER A 131 7.85 24.65 8.08
C SER A 131 8.27 25.37 9.35
N ILE A 132 7.98 24.78 10.51
CA ILE A 132 8.35 25.37 11.80
C ILE A 132 9.87 25.33 12.03
N MET A 133 10.53 24.27 11.54
CA MET A 133 11.98 24.08 11.73
C MET A 133 12.83 24.96 10.82
N HIS A 134 12.24 25.59 9.85
CA HIS A 134 12.91 26.51 8.95
C HIS A 134 12.51 27.95 9.25
#